data_89db786b7fcc79b0822b46360709ebcb
#
_entry.id   89db786b7fcc79b0822b46360709ebcb
#
_cell.length_a   1.000
_cell.length_b   1.000
_cell.length_c   1.000
_cell.angle_alpha   90.00
_cell.angle_beta   90.00
_cell.angle_gamma   90.00
#
_symmetry.space_group_name_H-M   'P 1'
#
loop_
_entity.id
_entity.type
_entity.pdbx_description
1 polymer ?
#
loop_
_entity_poly.entity_id
_entity_poly.type
_entity_poly.pdbx_seq_one_letter_code
_entity_poly.pdbx_strand_id
1 'polypeptide(L)'
;LNEEGECAEVVMPKYETNWVEDHEFEEVYSGSFNFWGELTEFSIERLKDNEFGFPIYMISIPGRFDRTGIYIDPWSSKPYWDEKERFVSFQIAALEWISNRSVKPDIIHCHDHHTGLIPFMTSQCNRYRELSQIPTVITVHNAEYQGRFDKESYKLLPAFSFDNVGLLEWDGALNSLAAGLKTAWQITTVSKNYMTELRAESNGLEDLFKNEAAKSTGII
;
A
#
# COMPACT_ATOMS: atom_id res chain seq x y z
N LEU A 1 -18.68 -2.34 -7.06
CA LEU A 1 -18.05 -3.36 -7.93
C LEU A 1 -18.77 -4.69 -7.82
N ASN A 2 -18.92 -5.27 -6.61
CA ASN A 2 -19.58 -6.57 -6.46
C ASN A 2 -21.06 -6.55 -6.89
N GLU A 3 -21.78 -5.45 -6.68
CA GLU A 3 -23.15 -5.28 -7.16
C GLU A 3 -23.24 -5.25 -8.70
N GLU A 4 -22.17 -4.85 -9.37
CA GLU A 4 -22.03 -4.85 -10.83
C GLU A 4 -21.51 -6.17 -11.40
N GLY A 5 -21.33 -7.18 -10.56
CA GLY A 5 -20.85 -8.51 -10.94
C GLY A 5 -19.32 -8.66 -10.99
N GLU A 6 -18.58 -7.63 -10.59
CA GLU A 6 -17.13 -7.69 -10.47
C GLU A 6 -16.75 -8.24 -9.08
N CYS A 7 -15.70 -9.04 -9.02
CA CYS A 7 -15.18 -9.58 -7.75
C CYS A 7 -14.14 -8.62 -7.16
N ALA A 8 -14.50 -7.90 -6.12
CA ALA A 8 -13.58 -7.05 -5.37
C ALA A 8 -13.32 -7.65 -3.99
N GLU A 9 -12.06 -7.63 -3.57
CA GLU A 9 -11.61 -8.06 -2.25
C GLU A 9 -10.87 -6.89 -1.58
N VAL A 10 -11.00 -6.76 -0.27
CA VAL A 10 -10.30 -5.74 0.51
C VAL A 10 -9.20 -6.40 1.33
N VAL A 11 -8.00 -5.79 1.30
CA VAL A 11 -6.84 -6.21 2.07
C VAL A 11 -6.35 -5.03 2.90
N MET A 12 -6.24 -5.21 4.21
CA MET A 12 -5.81 -4.15 5.12
C MET A 12 -5.00 -4.71 6.30
N PRO A 13 -4.23 -3.86 7.00
CA PRO A 13 -3.55 -4.29 8.22
C PRO A 13 -4.56 -4.68 9.30
N LYS A 14 -4.22 -5.69 10.10
CA LYS A 14 -5.00 -6.09 11.27
C LYS A 14 -4.66 -5.19 12.45
N TYR A 15 -5.30 -4.03 12.51
CA TYR A 15 -5.14 -3.09 13.62
C TYR A 15 -5.86 -3.61 14.88
N GLU A 16 -5.27 -3.37 16.04
CA GLU A 16 -5.91 -3.64 17.33
C GLU A 16 -7.00 -2.58 17.60
N THR A 17 -8.22 -2.90 17.21
CA THR A 17 -9.39 -2.04 17.38
C THR A 17 -10.57 -2.84 17.92
N ASN A 18 -11.48 -2.18 18.63
CA ASN A 18 -12.70 -2.83 19.16
C ASN A 18 -13.47 -3.57 18.04
N TRP A 19 -13.53 -2.99 16.84
CA TRP A 19 -14.19 -3.63 15.72
C TRP A 19 -13.54 -4.98 15.37
N VAL A 20 -12.21 -5.06 15.34
CA VAL A 20 -11.50 -6.31 15.07
C VAL A 20 -11.68 -7.31 16.19
N GLU A 21 -11.70 -6.86 17.46
CA GLU A 21 -11.95 -7.72 18.63
C GLU A 21 -13.38 -8.29 18.66
N ASP A 22 -14.36 -7.53 18.16
CA ASP A 22 -15.76 -7.93 18.12
C ASP A 22 -16.11 -8.89 16.95
N HIS A 23 -15.14 -9.19 16.06
CA HIS A 23 -15.37 -10.03 14.89
C HIS A 23 -14.46 -11.26 14.87
N GLU A 24 -14.97 -12.34 14.28
CA GLU A 24 -14.20 -13.57 14.09
C GLU A 24 -13.49 -13.58 12.74
N PHE A 25 -12.25 -14.07 12.76
CA PHE A 25 -11.42 -14.25 11.59
C PHE A 25 -10.97 -15.71 11.47
N GLU A 26 -10.70 -16.16 10.26
CA GLU A 26 -10.05 -17.44 9.98
C GLU A 26 -8.73 -17.20 9.25
N GLU A 27 -7.67 -17.86 9.69
CA GLU A 27 -6.40 -17.84 8.95
C GLU A 27 -6.58 -18.61 7.63
N VAL A 28 -6.28 -17.93 6.52
CA VAL A 28 -6.37 -18.51 5.17
C VAL A 28 -5.01 -18.69 4.51
N TYR A 29 -3.98 -18.03 5.03
CA TYR A 29 -2.61 -18.13 4.57
C TYR A 29 -1.65 -17.68 5.68
N SER A 30 -0.50 -18.31 5.76
CA SER A 30 0.63 -17.84 6.53
C SER A 30 1.92 -17.94 5.72
N GLY A 31 2.85 -17.03 5.97
CA GLY A 31 4.10 -16.96 5.24
C GLY A 31 5.16 -16.16 5.98
N SER A 32 6.29 -16.03 5.34
CA SER A 32 7.39 -15.21 5.86
C SER A 32 8.19 -14.59 4.73
N PHE A 33 8.84 -13.49 5.02
CA PHE A 33 9.78 -12.83 4.11
C PHE A 33 10.99 -12.31 4.89
N ASN A 34 12.09 -12.11 4.18
CA ASN A 34 13.24 -11.44 4.79
C ASN A 34 13.00 -9.92 4.76
N PHE A 35 13.01 -9.32 5.95
CA PHE A 35 12.87 -7.88 6.10
C PHE A 35 14.12 -7.34 6.78
N TRP A 36 14.94 -6.66 6.02
CA TRP A 36 16.21 -6.09 6.50
C TRP A 36 17.14 -7.10 7.20
N GLY A 37 17.21 -8.32 6.68
CA GLY A 37 18.06 -9.38 7.23
C GLY A 37 17.40 -10.24 8.32
N GLU A 38 16.19 -9.91 8.76
CA GLU A 38 15.41 -10.65 9.72
C GLU A 38 14.23 -11.38 9.06
N LEU A 39 13.97 -12.61 9.49
CA LEU A 39 12.80 -13.34 9.03
C LEU A 39 11.55 -12.75 9.72
N THR A 40 10.65 -12.20 8.93
CA THR A 40 9.38 -11.64 9.40
C THR A 40 8.25 -12.57 9.01
N GLU A 41 7.53 -13.09 9.98
CA GLU A 41 6.34 -13.92 9.78
C GLU A 41 5.09 -13.06 9.65
N PHE A 42 4.10 -13.55 8.92
CA PHE A 42 2.78 -12.91 8.78
C PHE A 42 1.70 -13.93 8.54
N SER A 43 0.46 -13.57 8.84
CA SER A 43 -0.73 -14.32 8.46
C SER A 43 -1.73 -13.43 7.71
N ILE A 44 -2.54 -14.08 6.88
CA ILE A 44 -3.71 -13.50 6.23
C ILE A 44 -4.94 -14.13 6.86
N GLU A 45 -5.78 -13.30 7.40
CA GLU A 45 -6.98 -13.73 8.09
C GLU A 45 -8.22 -13.16 7.38
N ARG A 46 -9.17 -14.02 7.03
CA ARG A 46 -10.42 -13.64 6.39
C ARG A 46 -11.51 -13.41 7.45
N LEU A 47 -12.25 -12.32 7.31
CA LEU A 47 -13.43 -12.05 8.13
C LEU A 47 -14.48 -13.14 7.89
N LYS A 48 -14.93 -13.77 8.99
CA LYS A 48 -16.10 -14.66 8.98
C LYS A 48 -17.39 -13.81 9.05
N ASP A 49 -18.53 -14.45 8.79
CA ASP A 49 -19.86 -13.84 8.91
C ASP A 49 -19.95 -12.42 8.34
N ASN A 50 -19.43 -12.27 7.13
CA ASN A 50 -19.20 -11.00 6.47
C ASN A 50 -20.49 -10.49 5.79
N GLU A 51 -21.09 -9.44 6.32
CA GLU A 51 -22.31 -8.79 5.80
C GLU A 51 -22.02 -7.73 4.71
N PHE A 52 -20.72 -7.43 4.40
CA PHE A 52 -20.37 -6.37 3.45
C PHE A 52 -20.55 -6.75 1.97
N GLY A 53 -20.78 -8.02 1.67
CA GLY A 53 -20.96 -8.49 0.30
C GLY A 53 -19.66 -8.64 -0.51
N PHE A 54 -18.50 -8.47 0.11
CA PHE A 54 -17.15 -8.69 -0.47
C PHE A 54 -16.18 -9.23 0.58
N PRO A 55 -15.21 -10.07 0.20
CA PRO A 55 -14.21 -10.59 1.14
C PRO A 55 -13.35 -9.48 1.74
N ILE A 56 -13.12 -9.57 3.05
CA ILE A 56 -12.19 -8.71 3.79
C ILE A 56 -11.08 -9.57 4.36
N TYR A 57 -9.85 -9.22 4.06
CA TYR A 57 -8.65 -9.89 4.53
C TYR A 57 -7.82 -8.93 5.38
N MET A 58 -7.41 -9.42 6.54
CA MET A 58 -6.53 -8.71 7.46
C MET A 58 -5.13 -9.31 7.39
N ILE A 59 -4.12 -8.47 7.30
CA ILE A 59 -2.71 -8.88 7.40
C ILE A 59 -2.24 -8.65 8.83
N SER A 60 -1.91 -9.74 9.51
CA SER A 60 -1.28 -9.73 10.83
C SER A 60 0.22 -9.91 10.69
N ILE A 61 0.98 -8.99 11.25
CA ILE A 61 2.44 -9.05 11.35
C ILE A 61 2.79 -8.76 12.82
N PRO A 62 3.30 -9.74 13.56
CA PRO A 62 3.61 -9.56 14.98
C PRO A 62 4.49 -8.34 15.25
N GLY A 63 4.10 -7.52 16.23
CA GLY A 63 4.81 -6.31 16.62
C GLY A 63 4.61 -5.10 15.70
N ARG A 64 3.77 -5.18 14.63
CA ARG A 64 3.56 -4.08 13.69
C ARG A 64 2.22 -3.38 13.85
N PHE A 65 1.13 -4.14 13.95
CA PHE A 65 -0.24 -3.59 13.96
C PHE A 65 -1.03 -3.98 15.21
N ASP A 66 -0.53 -4.89 16.01
CA ASP A 66 -1.03 -5.39 17.29
C ASP A 66 -0.74 -4.40 18.42
N ARG A 67 -1.22 -3.18 18.25
CA ARG A 67 -1.07 -2.08 19.22
C ARG A 67 -2.18 -1.05 19.10
N THR A 68 -2.45 -0.36 20.20
CA THR A 68 -3.51 0.65 20.29
C THR A 68 -3.21 1.86 19.39
N GLY A 69 -4.19 2.24 18.59
CA GLY A 69 -4.08 3.36 17.65
C GLY A 69 -3.57 2.95 16.27
N ILE A 70 -4.10 3.59 15.25
CA ILE A 70 -3.81 3.25 13.84
C ILE A 70 -2.57 3.98 13.34
N TYR A 71 -2.56 5.30 13.40
CA TYR A 71 -1.48 6.16 12.89
C TYR A 71 -0.67 6.82 13.98
N ILE A 72 -1.35 7.21 15.06
CA ILE A 72 -0.78 7.96 16.16
C ILE A 72 -0.67 7.06 17.38
N ASP A 73 0.51 7.04 17.98
CA ASP A 73 0.72 6.44 19.28
C ASP A 73 -0.03 7.27 20.34
N PRO A 74 -1.01 6.69 21.04
CA PRO A 74 -1.82 7.41 22.03
C PRO A 74 -1.00 7.99 23.19
N TRP A 75 0.14 7.40 23.49
CA TRP A 75 0.99 7.81 24.62
C TRP A 75 1.86 9.02 24.29
N SER A 76 2.41 9.06 23.10
CA SER A 76 3.28 10.14 22.64
C SER A 76 2.54 11.23 21.86
N SER A 77 1.31 10.97 21.41
CA SER A 77 0.55 11.81 20.47
C SER A 77 1.31 12.12 19.17
N LYS A 78 2.20 11.22 18.75
CA LYS A 78 3.01 11.33 17.54
C LYS A 78 2.82 10.08 16.67
N PRO A 79 3.16 10.14 15.37
CA PRO A 79 3.28 8.94 14.54
C PRO A 79 4.20 7.91 15.21
N TYR A 80 3.91 6.65 14.99
CA TYR A 80 4.76 5.58 15.51
C TYR A 80 6.17 5.70 14.91
N TRP A 81 7.18 5.47 15.74
CA TRP A 81 8.60 5.57 15.38
C TRP A 81 9.01 4.61 14.25
N ASP A 82 8.28 3.50 14.10
CA ASP A 82 8.48 2.44 13.09
C ASP A 82 7.44 2.50 11.96
N GLU A 83 6.89 3.67 11.67
CA GLU A 83 5.84 3.85 10.65
C GLU A 83 6.26 3.27 9.29
N LYS A 84 7.50 3.53 8.86
CA LYS A 84 8.02 3.02 7.60
C LYS A 84 8.12 1.49 7.60
N GLU A 85 8.61 0.89 8.67
CA GLU A 85 8.71 -0.56 8.80
C GLU A 85 7.33 -1.22 8.80
N ARG A 86 6.36 -0.62 9.47
CA ARG A 86 4.96 -1.08 9.49
C ARG A 86 4.38 -1.15 8.09
N PHE A 87 4.38 -0.04 7.36
CA PHE A 87 3.72 0.01 6.06
C PHE A 87 4.54 -0.62 4.93
N VAL A 88 5.86 -0.66 5.00
CA VAL A 88 6.66 -1.41 4.03
C VAL A 88 6.46 -2.92 4.23
N SER A 89 6.49 -3.42 5.47
CA SER A 89 6.26 -4.84 5.73
C SER A 89 4.83 -5.29 5.35
N PHE A 90 3.83 -4.46 5.58
CA PHE A 90 2.46 -4.70 5.12
C PHE A 90 2.37 -4.90 3.61
N GLN A 91 2.98 -4.00 2.85
CA GLN A 91 2.98 -4.05 1.39
C GLN A 91 3.70 -5.30 0.86
N ILE A 92 4.83 -5.67 1.50
CA ILE A 92 5.54 -6.90 1.18
C ILE A 92 4.68 -8.12 1.49
N ALA A 93 4.07 -8.21 2.68
CA ALA A 93 3.19 -9.31 3.06
C ALA A 93 2.00 -9.47 2.09
N ALA A 94 1.39 -8.36 1.67
CA ALA A 94 0.32 -8.37 0.68
C ALA A 94 0.80 -8.96 -0.67
N LEU A 95 1.98 -8.54 -1.14
CA LEU A 95 2.54 -9.06 -2.40
C LEU A 95 2.99 -10.52 -2.28
N GLU A 96 3.55 -10.95 -1.15
CA GLU A 96 3.85 -12.35 -0.88
C GLU A 96 2.58 -13.22 -1.00
N TRP A 97 1.49 -12.78 -0.38
CA TRP A 97 0.23 -13.50 -0.47
C TRP A 97 -0.30 -13.51 -1.91
N ILE A 98 -0.36 -12.37 -2.59
CA ILE A 98 -0.82 -12.28 -3.98
C ILE A 98 0.02 -13.18 -4.88
N SER A 99 1.34 -13.21 -4.71
CA SER A 99 2.25 -14.08 -5.48
C SER A 99 2.01 -15.57 -5.27
N ASN A 100 1.49 -15.94 -4.10
CA ASN A 100 1.22 -17.36 -3.77
C ASN A 100 -0.23 -17.80 -4.03
N ARG A 101 -1.12 -16.90 -4.46
CA ARG A 101 -2.49 -17.27 -4.82
C ARG A 101 -2.51 -18.07 -6.12
N SER A 102 -3.38 -19.08 -6.19
CA SER A 102 -3.63 -19.86 -7.42
C SER A 102 -4.28 -19.01 -8.52
N VAL A 103 -5.13 -18.06 -8.13
CA VAL A 103 -5.76 -17.08 -9.01
C VAL A 103 -5.26 -15.72 -8.63
N LYS A 104 -4.55 -15.06 -9.54
CA LYS A 104 -4.07 -13.69 -9.35
C LYS A 104 -5.20 -12.71 -9.60
N PRO A 105 -5.19 -11.51 -8.97
CA PRO A 105 -6.14 -10.46 -9.30
C PRO A 105 -5.87 -9.90 -10.69
N ASP A 106 -6.90 -9.42 -11.35
CA ASP A 106 -6.78 -8.69 -12.64
C ASP A 106 -6.25 -7.27 -12.44
N ILE A 107 -6.48 -6.67 -11.27
CA ILE A 107 -6.06 -5.31 -10.92
C ILE A 107 -5.65 -5.29 -9.44
N ILE A 108 -4.59 -4.56 -9.11
CA ILE A 108 -4.22 -4.23 -7.74
C ILE A 108 -4.52 -2.74 -7.51
N HIS A 109 -5.46 -2.46 -6.61
CA HIS A 109 -5.86 -1.09 -6.29
C HIS A 109 -5.24 -0.66 -4.96
N CYS A 110 -4.40 0.36 -5.03
CA CYS A 110 -3.64 0.92 -3.92
C CYS A 110 -4.28 2.22 -3.41
N HIS A 111 -4.13 2.51 -2.13
CA HIS A 111 -4.68 3.72 -1.50
C HIS A 111 -3.61 4.45 -0.71
N ASP A 112 -3.35 5.70 -1.07
CA ASP A 112 -2.41 6.60 -0.41
C ASP A 112 -0.96 6.03 -0.28
N HIS A 113 -0.15 6.68 0.53
CA HIS A 113 1.25 6.30 0.74
C HIS A 113 1.44 4.93 1.43
N HIS A 114 0.44 4.49 2.20
CA HIS A 114 0.49 3.22 2.92
C HIS A 114 0.61 2.00 2.00
N THR A 115 0.19 2.16 0.75
CA THR A 115 0.28 1.14 -0.31
C THR A 115 1.05 1.64 -1.54
N GLY A 116 1.64 2.83 -1.46
CA GLY A 116 2.26 3.52 -2.58
C GLY A 116 3.51 2.85 -3.16
N LEU A 117 4.17 1.95 -2.41
CA LEU A 117 5.31 1.19 -2.91
C LEU A 117 4.93 -0.08 -3.67
N ILE A 118 3.67 -0.54 -3.62
CA ILE A 118 3.22 -1.73 -4.34
C ILE A 118 3.44 -1.58 -5.86
N PRO A 119 3.04 -0.48 -6.53
CA PRO A 119 3.29 -0.30 -7.96
C PRO A 119 4.78 -0.33 -8.34
N PHE A 120 5.63 0.24 -7.50
CA PHE A 120 7.07 0.15 -7.68
C PHE A 120 7.56 -1.29 -7.53
N MET A 121 7.17 -1.99 -6.47
CA MET A 121 7.64 -3.34 -6.21
C MET A 121 7.19 -4.32 -7.28
N THR A 122 5.96 -4.25 -7.76
CA THR A 122 5.46 -5.12 -8.83
C THR A 122 6.16 -4.88 -10.16
N SER A 123 6.55 -3.63 -10.45
CA SER A 123 7.17 -3.27 -11.73
C SER A 123 8.71 -3.38 -11.72
N GLN A 124 9.38 -3.19 -10.57
CA GLN A 124 10.83 -3.04 -10.50
C GLN A 124 11.54 -4.14 -9.68
N CYS A 125 10.87 -4.78 -8.71
CA CYS A 125 11.52 -5.77 -7.87
C CYS A 125 11.50 -7.16 -8.53
N ASN A 126 12.67 -7.81 -8.58
CA ASN A 126 12.82 -9.13 -9.18
C ASN A 126 11.92 -10.19 -8.55
N ARG A 127 11.66 -10.07 -7.25
CA ARG A 127 10.83 -10.99 -6.47
C ARG A 127 9.38 -11.05 -6.97
N TYR A 128 8.84 -9.93 -7.45
CA TYR A 128 7.45 -9.82 -7.89
C TYR A 128 7.29 -9.69 -9.40
N ARG A 129 8.29 -10.14 -10.15
CA ARG A 129 8.30 -10.03 -11.63
C ARG A 129 7.08 -10.69 -12.29
N GLU A 130 6.55 -11.74 -11.71
CA GLU A 130 5.34 -12.41 -12.21
C GLU A 130 4.08 -11.53 -12.11
N LEU A 131 4.08 -10.53 -11.19
CA LEU A 131 2.98 -9.59 -11.02
C LEU A 131 3.11 -8.34 -11.89
N SER A 132 4.20 -8.19 -12.65
CA SER A 132 4.51 -6.97 -13.40
C SER A 132 3.50 -6.63 -14.50
N GLN A 133 2.73 -7.60 -14.95
CA GLN A 133 1.69 -7.42 -15.97
C GLN A 133 0.31 -7.14 -15.38
N ILE A 134 0.16 -7.19 -14.05
CA ILE A 134 -1.08 -6.86 -13.38
C ILE A 134 -1.15 -5.34 -13.25
N PRO A 135 -2.15 -4.66 -13.86
CA PRO A 135 -2.30 -3.22 -13.72
C PRO A 135 -2.46 -2.81 -12.27
N THR A 136 -1.75 -1.75 -11.90
CA THR A 136 -1.89 -1.13 -10.58
C THR A 136 -2.60 0.21 -10.71
N VAL A 137 -3.56 0.46 -9.85
CA VAL A 137 -4.26 1.75 -9.70
C VAL A 137 -3.88 2.32 -8.34
N ILE A 138 -3.58 3.61 -8.25
CA ILE A 138 -3.39 4.28 -6.98
C ILE A 138 -4.41 5.40 -6.81
N THR A 139 -5.18 5.36 -5.72
CA THR A 139 -6.10 6.44 -5.33
C THR A 139 -5.45 7.31 -4.26
N VAL A 140 -5.42 8.62 -4.52
CA VAL A 140 -4.97 9.62 -3.56
C VAL A 140 -6.18 10.23 -2.88
N HIS A 141 -6.31 9.99 -1.57
CA HIS A 141 -7.33 10.59 -0.72
C HIS A 141 -6.84 11.88 -0.05
N ASN A 142 -5.56 11.89 0.34
CA ASN A 142 -4.92 13.04 0.96
C ASN A 142 -3.41 13.09 0.63
N ALA A 143 -2.99 14.06 -0.17
CA ALA A 143 -1.59 14.23 -0.56
C ALA A 143 -0.72 14.92 0.53
N GLU A 144 -1.28 15.29 1.67
CA GLU A 144 -0.51 15.80 2.80
C GLU A 144 0.40 14.72 3.40
N TYR A 145 -0.09 13.48 3.44
CA TYR A 145 0.65 12.33 3.97
C TYR A 145 1.26 11.53 2.83
N GLN A 146 2.60 11.57 2.72
CA GLN A 146 3.31 11.05 1.55
C GLN A 146 4.18 9.82 1.85
N GLY A 147 4.38 9.46 3.12
CA GLY A 147 5.32 8.40 3.49
C GLY A 147 6.74 8.76 3.06
N ARG A 148 7.26 9.90 3.59
CA ARG A 148 8.62 10.37 3.33
C ARG A 148 9.57 9.71 4.31
N PHE A 149 10.58 9.03 3.78
CA PHE A 149 11.59 8.32 4.54
C PHE A 149 12.99 8.80 4.17
N ASP A 150 13.97 8.45 4.99
CA ASP A 150 15.37 8.64 4.63
C ASP A 150 15.73 7.79 3.38
N LYS A 151 16.72 8.25 2.60
CA LYS A 151 17.10 7.58 1.35
C LYS A 151 17.55 6.14 1.55
N GLU A 152 18.17 5.83 2.67
CA GLU A 152 18.67 4.49 2.99
C GLU A 152 17.53 3.47 3.17
N SER A 153 16.29 3.93 3.34
CA SER A 153 15.11 3.07 3.48
C SER A 153 14.81 2.22 2.25
N TYR A 154 15.44 2.48 1.07
CA TYR A 154 15.34 1.56 -0.06
C TYR A 154 15.81 0.13 0.28
N LYS A 155 16.68 -0.02 1.29
CA LYS A 155 17.18 -1.31 1.78
C LYS A 155 16.10 -2.19 2.42
N LEU A 156 14.95 -1.61 2.77
CA LEU A 156 13.80 -2.34 3.28
C LEU A 156 13.05 -3.07 2.15
N LEU A 157 13.26 -2.67 0.90
CA LEU A 157 12.56 -3.23 -0.25
C LEU A 157 13.27 -4.49 -0.77
N PRO A 158 12.53 -5.42 -1.40
CA PRO A 158 13.13 -6.51 -2.15
C PRO A 158 14.06 -5.99 -3.26
N ALA A 159 15.05 -6.81 -3.63
CA ALA A 159 16.07 -6.43 -4.59
C ALA A 159 15.50 -5.93 -5.93
N PHE A 160 16.00 -4.81 -6.40
CA PHE A 160 15.70 -4.16 -7.68
C PHE A 160 16.97 -3.58 -8.31
N SER A 161 16.94 -3.20 -9.59
CA SER A 161 18.07 -2.49 -10.22
C SER A 161 18.21 -1.11 -9.60
N PHE A 162 19.41 -0.78 -9.09
CA PHE A 162 19.68 0.52 -8.48
C PHE A 162 19.59 1.69 -9.48
N ASP A 163 19.63 1.40 -10.78
CA ASP A 163 19.37 2.40 -11.84
C ASP A 163 17.95 2.98 -11.72
N ASN A 164 17.04 2.25 -11.09
CA ASN A 164 15.64 2.64 -10.90
C ASN A 164 15.37 3.33 -9.54
N VAL A 165 16.41 3.56 -8.71
CA VAL A 165 16.23 4.20 -7.39
C VAL A 165 15.57 5.58 -7.48
N GLY A 166 15.78 6.30 -8.57
CA GLY A 166 15.14 7.59 -8.84
C GLY A 166 13.61 7.55 -8.91
N LEU A 167 13.02 6.37 -9.16
CA LEU A 167 11.56 6.19 -9.09
C LEU A 167 11.03 6.26 -7.67
N LEU A 168 11.84 5.91 -6.67
CA LEU A 168 11.50 6.00 -5.25
C LEU A 168 11.69 7.40 -4.68
N GLU A 169 12.58 8.20 -5.28
CA GLU A 169 12.98 9.50 -4.74
C GLU A 169 12.08 10.64 -5.22
N TRP A 170 11.70 11.50 -4.31
CA TRP A 170 11.07 12.78 -4.60
C TRP A 170 11.50 13.83 -3.58
N ASP A 171 11.91 14.99 -4.07
CA ASP A 171 12.34 16.12 -3.23
C ASP A 171 13.36 15.73 -2.14
N GLY A 172 14.38 14.98 -2.56
CA GLY A 172 15.51 14.62 -1.71
C GLY A 172 15.28 13.50 -0.68
N ALA A 173 14.11 12.87 -0.68
CA ALA A 173 13.77 11.75 0.19
C ALA A 173 13.21 10.57 -0.62
N LEU A 174 13.20 9.36 -0.05
CA LEU A 174 12.32 8.31 -0.51
C LEU A 174 10.89 8.73 -0.16
N ASN A 175 9.98 8.66 -1.14
CA ASN A 175 8.60 9.10 -0.98
C ASN A 175 7.66 8.02 -1.53
N SER A 176 6.94 7.35 -0.62
CA SER A 176 6.09 6.21 -0.96
C SER A 176 4.96 6.60 -1.92
N LEU A 177 4.29 7.72 -1.67
CA LEU A 177 3.22 8.20 -2.55
C LEU A 177 3.76 8.57 -3.92
N ALA A 178 4.87 9.33 -3.98
CA ALA A 178 5.49 9.71 -5.26
C ALA A 178 5.95 8.50 -6.07
N ALA A 179 6.50 7.46 -5.41
CA ALA A 179 6.86 6.21 -6.07
C ALA A 179 5.64 5.54 -6.71
N GLY A 180 4.53 5.48 -5.98
CA GLY A 180 3.26 4.98 -6.50
C GLY A 180 2.75 5.78 -7.68
N LEU A 181 2.74 7.11 -7.59
CA LEU A 181 2.33 7.99 -8.68
C LEU A 181 3.18 7.77 -9.95
N LYS A 182 4.49 7.61 -9.82
CA LYS A 182 5.39 7.36 -10.96
C LYS A 182 5.16 6.00 -11.61
N THR A 183 4.89 4.96 -10.82
CA THR A 183 4.96 3.57 -11.28
C THR A 183 3.61 2.89 -11.47
N ALA A 184 2.52 3.41 -10.90
CA ALA A 184 1.18 2.90 -11.15
C ALA A 184 0.75 3.11 -12.62
N TRP A 185 -0.09 2.21 -13.11
CA TRP A 185 -0.67 2.32 -14.45
C TRP A 185 -1.69 3.45 -14.52
N GLN A 186 -2.45 3.65 -13.43
CA GLN A 186 -3.47 4.69 -13.35
C GLN A 186 -3.44 5.37 -11.97
N ILE A 187 -3.66 6.67 -11.97
CA ILE A 187 -3.80 7.49 -10.78
C ILE A 187 -5.24 7.98 -10.70
N THR A 188 -5.86 7.81 -9.55
CA THR A 188 -7.20 8.33 -9.30
C THR A 188 -7.24 9.18 -8.03
N THR A 189 -8.27 9.99 -7.91
CA THR A 189 -8.59 10.72 -6.69
C THR A 189 -10.11 10.88 -6.55
N VAL A 190 -10.55 11.28 -5.38
CA VAL A 190 -11.95 11.28 -4.93
C VAL A 190 -12.87 12.27 -5.65
N SER A 191 -12.34 13.20 -6.45
CA SER A 191 -13.14 14.06 -7.31
C SER A 191 -12.31 14.72 -8.43
N LYS A 192 -12.98 15.19 -9.48
CA LYS A 192 -12.34 16.00 -10.54
C LYS A 192 -11.77 17.31 -9.99
N ASN A 193 -12.47 17.93 -9.05
CA ASN A 193 -12.00 19.17 -8.42
C ASN A 193 -10.72 18.90 -7.62
N TYR A 194 -10.69 17.85 -6.81
CA TYR A 194 -9.51 17.51 -6.03
C TYR A 194 -8.31 17.19 -6.94
N MET A 195 -8.51 16.53 -8.09
CA MET A 195 -7.43 16.35 -9.07
C MET A 195 -6.89 17.70 -9.59
N THR A 196 -7.75 18.70 -9.76
CA THR A 196 -7.32 20.05 -10.15
C THR A 196 -6.54 20.74 -9.02
N GLU A 197 -7.01 20.60 -7.80
CA GLU A 197 -6.34 21.11 -6.60
C GLU A 197 -4.95 20.49 -6.43
N LEU A 198 -4.82 19.16 -6.55
CA LEU A 198 -3.53 18.45 -6.44
C LEU A 198 -2.48 18.94 -7.46
N ARG A 199 -2.90 19.38 -8.63
CA ARG A 199 -2.00 19.98 -9.64
C ARG A 199 -1.58 21.41 -9.30
N ALA A 200 -2.32 22.08 -8.41
CA ALA A 200 -2.05 23.44 -7.98
C ALA A 200 -1.34 23.47 -6.61
N GLU A 201 -1.76 22.62 -5.68
CA GLU A 201 -1.27 22.54 -4.32
C GLU A 201 -1.37 21.10 -3.79
N SER A 202 -0.24 20.43 -3.59
CA SER A 202 -0.15 19.05 -3.11
C SER A 202 1.12 18.78 -2.30
N ASN A 203 1.54 19.77 -1.51
CA ASN A 203 2.71 19.66 -0.62
C ASN A 203 3.99 19.19 -1.33
N GLY A 204 4.27 19.77 -2.52
CA GLY A 204 5.45 19.50 -3.31
C GLY A 204 5.32 18.39 -4.34
N LEU A 205 4.11 17.82 -4.54
CA LEU A 205 3.83 16.84 -5.60
C LEU A 205 3.17 17.46 -6.86
N GLU A 206 3.00 18.78 -6.91
CA GLU A 206 2.28 19.49 -8.00
C GLU A 206 2.82 19.17 -9.38
N ASP A 207 4.13 19.20 -9.51
CA ASP A 207 4.80 18.91 -10.78
C ASP A 207 4.71 17.43 -11.14
N LEU A 208 4.70 16.53 -10.16
CA LEU A 208 4.48 15.11 -10.40
C LEU A 208 3.06 14.86 -10.92
N PHE A 209 2.02 15.44 -10.31
CA PHE A 209 0.65 15.33 -10.81
C PHE A 209 0.46 15.94 -12.20
N LYS A 210 1.22 17.00 -12.55
CA LYS A 210 1.23 17.57 -13.91
C LYS A 210 1.92 16.64 -14.89
N ASN A 211 3.08 16.09 -14.54
CA ASN A 211 3.85 15.19 -15.39
C ASN A 211 3.09 13.89 -15.68
N GLU A 212 2.37 13.38 -14.68
CA GLU A 212 1.59 12.13 -14.78
C GLU A 212 0.12 12.37 -15.19
N ALA A 213 -0.19 13.55 -15.74
CA ALA A 213 -1.57 13.95 -16.07
C ALA A 213 -2.27 13.00 -17.05
N ALA A 214 -1.52 12.35 -17.96
CA ALA A 214 -2.09 11.44 -18.98
C ALA A 214 -2.72 10.17 -18.36
N LYS A 215 -2.28 9.75 -17.17
CA LYS A 215 -2.82 8.59 -16.44
C LYS A 215 -3.58 8.98 -15.17
N SER A 216 -3.93 10.27 -15.02
CA SER A 216 -4.55 10.80 -13.79
C SER A 216 -6.00 11.24 -14.04
N THR A 217 -6.92 10.67 -13.24
CA THR A 217 -8.36 10.93 -13.35
C THR A 217 -8.98 11.18 -11.97
N GLY A 218 -9.78 12.23 -11.86
CA GLY A 218 -10.66 12.42 -10.69
C GLY A 218 -11.95 11.62 -10.88
N ILE A 219 -12.30 10.76 -9.93
CA ILE A 219 -13.51 9.94 -9.93
C ILE A 219 -14.59 10.65 -9.10
N ILE A 220 -15.86 10.48 -9.47
CA ILE A 220 -17.01 10.99 -8.72
C ILE A 220 -17.61 9.82 -7.96
#